data_e05c3a27c1d94010d1f6dd90afcb5c96
#
_entry.id   e05c3a27c1d94010d1f6dd90afcb5c96
#
_cell.length_a   1.000
_cell.length_b   1.000
_cell.length_c   1.000
_cell.angle_alpha   90.00
_cell.angle_beta   90.00
_cell.angle_gamma   90.00
#
_symmetry.space_group_name_H-M   'P 1'
#
loop_
_entity.id
_entity.type
_entity.pdbx_description
1 polymer ?
#
loop_
_entity_poly.entity_id
_entity_poly.type
_entity_poly.pdbx_seq_one_letter_code
_entity_poly.pdbx_strand_id
1 'polypeptide(L)'
;REMLNVPDVGKAEIVGEQSEKVYIEIENAKLASLGISPTAIAEAVKGQNAVTPTGMIDTKTDNVYLRLTGTFDDIDAVRNLPVKGGNAIFRLGDIAKVERKYTEPADPKMFFDGKPAIGVAVSMKDGGNILTLGENLSKVVKSVGEDLPVGLEIKQVSDQPAVVKDSISDFVGTLREAIIIVLIVSFL
;
A
#
# COMPACT_ATOMS: atom_id res chain seq x y z
N ARG A 1 -7.28 2.32 5.52
CA ARG A 1 -8.68 1.98 5.14
C ARG A 1 -9.65 3.07 5.59
N GLU A 2 -9.50 3.63 6.78
CA GLU A 2 -10.39 4.68 7.29
C GLU A 2 -10.43 5.92 6.39
N MET A 3 -9.28 6.35 5.87
CA MET A 3 -9.19 7.50 4.95
C MET A 3 -9.96 7.32 3.64
N LEU A 4 -10.15 6.09 3.16
CA LEU A 4 -10.93 5.82 1.95
C LEU A 4 -12.45 5.95 2.17
N ASN A 5 -12.90 5.92 3.42
CA ASN A 5 -14.30 6.09 3.79
C ASN A 5 -14.68 7.57 3.99
N VAL A 6 -13.72 8.48 3.93
CA VAL A 6 -13.95 9.92 4.08
C VAL A 6 -14.65 10.45 2.82
N PRO A 7 -15.72 11.23 2.95
CA PRO A 7 -16.38 11.86 1.82
C PRO A 7 -15.38 12.69 0.99
N ASP A 8 -15.56 12.67 -0.31
CA ASP A 8 -14.73 13.37 -1.31
C ASP A 8 -13.30 12.83 -1.49
N VAL A 9 -12.89 11.76 -0.81
CA VAL A 9 -11.67 11.04 -1.13
C VAL A 9 -11.85 10.23 -2.41
N GLY A 10 -10.97 10.45 -3.38
CA GLY A 10 -10.89 9.67 -4.61
C GLY A 10 -9.87 8.54 -4.52
N LYS A 11 -8.71 8.82 -3.93
CA LYS A 11 -7.61 7.87 -3.81
C LYS A 11 -6.81 8.12 -2.54
N ALA A 12 -6.31 7.06 -1.94
CA ALA A 12 -5.31 7.13 -0.88
C ALA A 12 -4.16 6.20 -1.22
N GLU A 13 -2.94 6.71 -1.21
CA GLU A 13 -1.70 5.98 -1.53
C GLU A 13 -0.72 6.06 -0.37
N ILE A 14 -0.01 4.96 -0.13
CA ILE A 14 1.09 4.92 0.83
C ILE A 14 2.38 5.29 0.08
N VAL A 15 3.16 6.21 0.63
CA VAL A 15 4.42 6.69 0.07
C VAL A 15 5.55 6.35 1.02
N GLY A 16 6.66 5.83 0.47
CA GLY A 16 7.84 5.46 1.26
C GLY A 16 7.78 4.09 1.90
N GLU A 17 6.72 3.31 1.64
CA GLU A 17 6.65 1.91 2.04
C GLU A 17 7.77 1.11 1.38
N GLN A 18 8.44 0.26 2.17
CA GLN A 18 9.45 -0.65 1.66
C GLN A 18 8.87 -2.05 1.57
N SER A 19 8.80 -2.56 0.35
CA SER A 19 8.25 -3.89 0.09
C SER A 19 9.19 -4.98 0.57
N GLU A 20 8.66 -5.96 1.29
CA GLU A 20 9.38 -7.17 1.65
C GLU A 20 9.12 -8.27 0.62
N LYS A 21 10.16 -9.04 0.30
CA LYS A 21 10.09 -10.22 -0.57
C LYS A 21 10.78 -11.40 0.07
N VAL A 22 10.33 -12.59 -0.29
CA VAL A 22 11.02 -13.83 0.06
C VAL A 22 12.06 -14.13 -1.02
N TYR A 23 13.32 -14.13 -0.63
CA TYR A 23 14.45 -14.49 -1.49
C TYR A 23 14.80 -15.96 -1.29
N ILE A 24 14.96 -16.66 -2.40
CA ILE A 24 15.37 -18.08 -2.44
C ILE A 24 16.69 -18.12 -3.17
N GLU A 25 17.78 -18.24 -2.40
CA GLU A 25 19.16 -18.29 -2.91
C GLU A 25 19.63 -19.74 -2.96
N ILE A 26 20.10 -20.20 -4.13
CA ILE A 26 20.52 -21.58 -4.33
C ILE A 26 21.82 -21.60 -5.11
N GLU A 27 22.76 -22.45 -4.65
CA GLU A 27 24.01 -22.68 -5.35
C GLU A 27 23.81 -23.60 -6.56
N ASN A 28 24.25 -23.17 -7.74
CA ASN A 28 24.13 -23.96 -8.97
C ASN A 28 24.84 -25.35 -8.88
N ALA A 29 25.94 -25.41 -8.15
CA ALA A 29 26.65 -26.66 -7.91
C ALA A 29 25.80 -27.67 -7.13
N LYS A 30 25.04 -27.19 -6.13
CA LYS A 30 24.14 -28.01 -5.32
C LYS A 30 22.95 -28.50 -6.14
N LEU A 31 22.38 -27.67 -6.99
CA LEU A 31 21.31 -28.05 -7.91
C LEU A 31 21.74 -29.14 -8.87
N ALA A 32 22.93 -28.99 -9.48
CA ALA A 32 23.48 -29.97 -10.41
C ALA A 32 23.75 -31.33 -9.73
N SER A 33 24.31 -31.32 -8.50
CA SER A 33 24.58 -32.55 -7.76
C SER A 33 23.32 -33.33 -7.36
N LEU A 34 22.20 -32.63 -7.14
CA LEU A 34 20.93 -33.24 -6.76
C LEU A 34 20.01 -33.52 -7.96
N GLY A 35 20.46 -33.18 -9.18
CA GLY A 35 19.65 -33.34 -10.40
C GLY A 35 18.35 -32.47 -10.38
N ILE A 36 18.40 -31.30 -9.72
CA ILE A 36 17.27 -30.38 -9.61
C ILE A 36 17.40 -29.29 -10.68
N SER A 37 16.36 -29.10 -11.46
CA SER A 37 16.30 -27.99 -12.43
C SER A 37 15.81 -26.72 -11.72
N PRO A 38 16.36 -25.54 -12.04
CA PRO A 38 15.84 -24.26 -11.52
C PRO A 38 14.35 -24.05 -11.84
N THR A 39 13.88 -24.59 -12.96
CA THR A 39 12.46 -24.53 -13.35
C THR A 39 11.58 -25.34 -12.41
N ALA A 40 12.02 -26.48 -11.92
CA ALA A 40 11.24 -27.29 -10.96
C ALA A 40 10.98 -26.54 -9.65
N ILE A 41 11.94 -25.72 -9.21
CA ILE A 41 11.78 -24.87 -8.03
C ILE A 41 10.76 -23.75 -8.30
N ALA A 42 10.89 -23.09 -9.46
CA ALA A 42 9.96 -22.03 -9.85
C ALA A 42 8.52 -22.57 -9.98
N GLU A 43 8.34 -23.78 -10.51
CA GLU A 43 7.06 -24.44 -10.60
C GLU A 43 6.49 -24.83 -9.23
N ALA A 44 7.31 -25.36 -8.32
CA ALA A 44 6.89 -25.69 -6.97
C ALA A 44 6.40 -24.45 -6.21
N VAL A 45 7.13 -23.33 -6.30
CA VAL A 45 6.75 -22.05 -5.68
C VAL A 45 5.48 -21.48 -6.33
N LYS A 46 5.38 -21.49 -7.65
CA LYS A 46 4.20 -21.01 -8.38
C LYS A 46 2.95 -21.86 -8.08
N GLY A 47 3.10 -23.17 -8.06
CA GLY A 47 2.00 -24.08 -7.80
C GLY A 47 1.38 -23.89 -6.41
N GLN A 48 2.19 -23.60 -5.42
CA GLN A 48 1.71 -23.34 -4.06
C GLN A 48 1.16 -21.93 -3.88
N ASN A 49 1.68 -20.94 -4.60
CA ASN A 49 1.24 -19.54 -4.51
C ASN A 49 0.09 -19.22 -5.50
N ALA A 50 -0.37 -20.19 -6.26
CA ALA A 50 -1.49 -20.03 -7.15
C ALA A 50 -2.80 -20.08 -6.35
N VAL A 51 -3.49 -18.94 -6.28
CA VAL A 51 -4.90 -18.90 -5.86
C VAL A 51 -5.72 -19.46 -7.01
N THR A 52 -5.81 -20.78 -7.10
CA THR A 52 -6.73 -21.44 -8.04
C THR A 52 -8.11 -21.48 -7.42
N PRO A 53 -9.15 -20.96 -8.10
CA PRO A 53 -10.52 -21.23 -7.71
C PRO A 53 -10.78 -22.75 -7.88
N THR A 54 -10.85 -23.46 -6.77
CA THR A 54 -10.91 -24.94 -6.76
C THR A 54 -12.30 -25.51 -7.00
N GLY A 55 -13.27 -24.68 -7.31
CA GLY A 55 -14.60 -25.15 -7.67
C GLY A 55 -15.72 -24.49 -6.86
N MET A 56 -16.92 -24.76 -7.31
CA MET A 56 -18.17 -24.34 -6.70
C MET A 56 -18.91 -25.59 -6.24
N ILE A 57 -19.29 -25.65 -4.98
CA ILE A 57 -20.20 -26.68 -4.49
C ILE A 57 -21.61 -26.10 -4.61
N ASP A 58 -22.38 -26.66 -5.54
CA ASP A 58 -23.79 -26.35 -5.71
C ASP A 58 -24.59 -27.14 -4.67
N THR A 59 -25.14 -26.44 -3.69
CA THR A 59 -26.05 -27.01 -2.71
C THR A 59 -27.48 -26.59 -3.08
N LYS A 60 -28.48 -27.30 -2.60
CA LYS A 60 -29.90 -27.03 -2.92
C LYS A 60 -30.38 -25.62 -2.50
N THR A 61 -29.60 -24.92 -1.69
CA THR A 61 -29.97 -23.63 -1.11
C THR A 61 -28.95 -22.52 -1.33
N ASP A 62 -27.62 -22.82 -1.52
CA ASP A 62 -26.57 -21.82 -1.64
C ASP A 62 -25.39 -22.32 -2.49
N ASN A 63 -24.75 -21.39 -3.21
CA ASN A 63 -23.51 -21.65 -3.94
C ASN A 63 -22.31 -21.31 -3.04
N VAL A 64 -21.59 -22.33 -2.58
CA VAL A 64 -20.40 -22.16 -1.75
C VAL A 64 -19.16 -22.16 -2.63
N TYR A 65 -18.49 -21.00 -2.71
CA TYR A 65 -17.20 -20.86 -3.40
C TYR A 65 -16.07 -21.34 -2.49
N LEU A 66 -15.42 -22.43 -2.88
CA LEU A 66 -14.20 -22.89 -2.22
C LEU A 66 -13.01 -22.06 -2.73
N ARG A 67 -12.43 -21.25 -1.84
CA ARG A 67 -11.12 -20.61 -2.05
C ARG A 67 -10.06 -21.35 -1.24
N LEU A 68 -9.13 -22.01 -1.91
CA LEU A 68 -7.89 -22.41 -1.29
C LEU A 68 -6.97 -21.17 -1.27
N THR A 69 -6.78 -20.60 -0.09
CA THR A 69 -5.77 -19.56 0.13
C THR A 69 -4.40 -20.23 0.17
N GLY A 70 -3.69 -20.18 -0.95
CA GLY A 70 -2.32 -20.72 -1.08
C GLY A 70 -1.23 -19.65 -0.94
N THR A 71 -1.53 -18.52 -0.30
CA THR A 71 -0.52 -17.48 -0.02
C THR A 71 0.41 -17.93 1.10
N PHE A 72 1.72 -17.71 0.92
CA PHE A 72 2.69 -17.95 1.98
C PHE A 72 2.56 -16.90 3.06
N ASP A 73 1.83 -17.22 4.12
CA ASP A 73 1.70 -16.36 5.30
C ASP A 73 2.97 -16.42 6.17
N ASP A 74 3.77 -17.51 6.04
CA ASP A 74 4.98 -17.73 6.81
C ASP A 74 6.15 -18.21 5.92
N ILE A 75 7.36 -17.78 6.28
CA ILE A 75 8.61 -18.19 5.64
C ILE A 75 8.86 -19.69 5.80
N ASP A 76 8.40 -20.30 6.90
CA ASP A 76 8.55 -21.72 7.15
C ASP A 76 7.69 -22.57 6.22
N ALA A 77 6.56 -22.06 5.76
CA ALA A 77 5.77 -22.70 4.70
C ALA A 77 6.58 -22.80 3.40
N VAL A 78 7.33 -21.74 3.04
CA VAL A 78 8.21 -21.75 1.88
C VAL A 78 9.38 -22.72 2.06
N ARG A 79 10.01 -22.76 3.23
CA ARG A 79 11.11 -23.70 3.54
C ARG A 79 10.68 -25.16 3.45
N ASN A 80 9.46 -25.48 3.82
CA ASN A 80 8.91 -26.82 3.80
C ASN A 80 8.36 -27.28 2.45
N LEU A 81 8.44 -26.41 1.39
CA LEU A 81 7.98 -26.80 0.06
C LEU A 81 8.72 -28.02 -0.47
N PRO A 82 7.98 -29.06 -0.95
CA PRO A 82 8.58 -30.21 -1.61
C PRO A 82 9.04 -29.85 -3.01
N VAL A 83 10.32 -30.07 -3.31
CA VAL A 83 10.92 -29.90 -4.65
C VAL A 83 11.38 -31.26 -5.14
N LYS A 84 10.93 -31.65 -6.35
CA LYS A 84 11.35 -32.89 -6.98
C LYS A 84 12.69 -32.71 -7.67
N GLY A 85 13.66 -33.57 -7.33
CA GLY A 85 14.96 -33.64 -7.99
C GLY A 85 15.32 -35.09 -8.28
N GLY A 86 15.51 -35.41 -9.54
CA GLY A 86 15.77 -36.80 -9.96
C GLY A 86 14.71 -37.77 -9.46
N ASN A 87 15.10 -38.76 -8.67
CA ASN A 87 14.22 -39.76 -8.06
C ASN A 87 13.86 -39.44 -6.58
N ALA A 88 14.21 -38.27 -6.06
CA ALA A 88 13.98 -37.88 -4.66
C ALA A 88 13.14 -36.60 -4.56
N ILE A 89 12.55 -36.41 -3.37
CA ILE A 89 11.87 -35.17 -3.02
C ILE A 89 12.65 -34.53 -1.88
N PHE A 90 12.99 -33.27 -2.05
CA PHE A 90 13.74 -32.46 -1.09
C PHE A 90 12.83 -31.36 -0.54
N ARG A 91 13.09 -30.92 0.70
CA ARG A 91 12.51 -29.66 1.19
C ARG A 91 13.29 -28.50 0.63
N LEU A 92 12.62 -27.43 0.23
CA LEU A 92 13.28 -26.24 -0.32
C LEU A 92 14.31 -25.66 0.66
N GLY A 93 14.02 -25.61 1.96
CA GLY A 93 14.95 -25.14 2.99
C GLY A 93 16.20 -25.97 3.18
N ASP A 94 16.23 -27.25 2.74
CA ASP A 94 17.42 -28.11 2.82
C ASP A 94 18.41 -27.85 1.66
N ILE A 95 17.87 -27.31 0.54
CA ILE A 95 18.63 -27.09 -0.69
C ILE A 95 18.87 -25.61 -1.01
N ALA A 96 18.09 -24.70 -0.39
CA ALA A 96 18.11 -23.28 -0.62
C ALA A 96 18.16 -22.49 0.69
N LYS A 97 18.78 -21.33 0.65
CA LYS A 97 18.67 -20.32 1.70
C LYS A 97 17.42 -19.50 1.43
N VAL A 98 16.44 -19.57 2.34
CA VAL A 98 15.17 -18.85 2.23
C VAL A 98 15.12 -17.76 3.30
N GLU A 99 15.09 -16.50 2.86
CA GLU A 99 15.12 -15.33 3.73
C GLU A 99 14.08 -14.30 3.29
N ARG A 100 13.49 -13.58 4.25
CA ARG A 100 12.67 -12.40 3.99
C ARG A 100 13.55 -11.17 4.09
N LYS A 101 13.62 -10.39 3.04
CA LYS A 101 14.39 -9.15 2.95
C LYS A 101 13.59 -8.07 2.21
N TYR A 102 13.95 -6.82 2.45
CA TYR A 102 13.44 -5.72 1.64
C TYR A 102 13.91 -5.85 0.20
N THR A 103 13.09 -5.31 -0.72
CA THR A 103 13.39 -5.32 -2.15
C THR A 103 14.70 -4.61 -2.46
N GLU A 104 15.54 -5.22 -3.31
CA GLU A 104 16.74 -4.62 -3.89
C GLU A 104 16.60 -4.52 -5.42
N PRO A 105 16.79 -3.34 -6.01
CA PRO A 105 17.04 -2.04 -5.35
C PRO A 105 15.85 -1.61 -4.48
N ALA A 106 16.14 -0.84 -3.40
CA ALA A 106 15.12 -0.39 -2.46
C ALA A 106 14.06 0.47 -3.16
N ASP A 107 12.80 0.29 -2.77
CA ASP A 107 11.71 1.16 -3.21
C ASP A 107 11.99 2.63 -2.80
N PRO A 108 11.41 3.63 -3.49
CA PRO A 108 11.60 5.02 -3.14
C PRO A 108 11.25 5.29 -1.68
N LYS A 109 12.23 5.76 -0.90
CA LYS A 109 12.06 6.06 0.52
C LYS A 109 11.55 7.48 0.71
N MET A 110 10.67 7.66 1.68
CA MET A 110 10.25 8.97 2.14
C MET A 110 11.05 9.37 3.38
N PHE A 111 11.43 10.64 3.47
CA PHE A 111 12.08 11.23 4.64
C PHE A 111 11.30 12.47 5.07
N PHE A 112 11.13 12.64 6.36
CA PHE A 112 10.59 13.84 6.98
C PHE A 112 11.54 14.34 8.06
N ASP A 113 11.98 15.59 7.98
CA ASP A 113 13.03 16.18 8.84
C ASP A 113 14.30 15.32 8.95
N GLY A 114 14.73 14.73 7.83
CA GLY A 114 15.93 13.88 7.76
C GLY A 114 15.75 12.47 8.35
N LYS A 115 14.57 12.10 8.82
CA LYS A 115 14.26 10.77 9.38
C LYS A 115 13.42 9.97 8.38
N PRO A 116 13.63 8.64 8.31
CA PRO A 116 12.75 7.78 7.51
C PRO A 116 11.31 7.90 7.99
N ALA A 117 10.39 8.03 7.05
CA ALA A 117 8.97 8.19 7.31
C ALA A 117 8.13 7.43 6.29
N ILE A 118 6.89 7.15 6.64
CA ILE A 118 5.86 6.64 5.72
C ILE A 118 4.80 7.72 5.61
N GLY A 119 4.47 8.10 4.38
CA GLY A 119 3.43 9.07 4.10
C GLY A 119 2.14 8.42 3.61
N VAL A 120 1.02 9.11 3.81
CA VAL A 120 -0.25 8.78 3.16
C VAL A 120 -0.65 9.98 2.33
N ALA A 121 -0.68 9.82 1.01
CA ALA A 121 -1.15 10.83 0.08
C ALA A 121 -2.64 10.57 -0.21
N VAL A 122 -3.46 11.60 0.00
CA VAL A 122 -4.90 11.53 -0.28
C VAL A 122 -5.24 12.49 -1.40
N SER A 123 -5.89 11.97 -2.44
CA SER A 123 -6.37 12.76 -3.58
C SER A 123 -7.88 12.90 -3.51
N MET A 124 -8.38 14.07 -3.88
CA MET A 124 -9.80 14.34 -3.98
C MET A 124 -10.40 13.65 -5.21
N LYS A 125 -11.65 13.21 -5.12
CA LYS A 125 -12.42 12.72 -6.27
C LYS A 125 -12.84 13.88 -7.19
N ASP A 126 -13.12 13.58 -8.44
CA ASP A 126 -13.64 14.56 -9.39
C ASP A 126 -14.95 15.16 -8.89
N GLY A 127 -15.05 16.49 -8.97
CA GLY A 127 -16.22 17.25 -8.48
C GLY A 127 -16.36 17.34 -6.96
N GLY A 128 -15.38 16.87 -6.19
CA GLY A 128 -15.36 17.00 -4.74
C GLY A 128 -15.07 18.43 -4.27
N ASN A 129 -15.23 18.67 -2.97
CA ASN A 129 -14.89 19.94 -2.33
C ASN A 129 -13.64 19.78 -1.47
N ILE A 130 -12.56 20.48 -1.86
CA ILE A 130 -11.26 20.37 -1.18
C ILE A 130 -11.28 20.89 0.26
N LEU A 131 -12.11 21.90 0.56
CA LEU A 131 -12.20 22.47 1.91
C LEU A 131 -12.91 21.49 2.84
N THR A 132 -14.04 20.94 2.41
CA THR A 132 -14.78 19.91 3.16
C THR A 132 -13.93 18.65 3.33
N LEU A 133 -13.20 18.24 2.30
CA LEU A 133 -12.26 17.13 2.38
C LEU A 133 -11.21 17.36 3.46
N GLY A 134 -10.59 18.55 3.49
CA GLY A 134 -9.57 18.90 4.48
C GLY A 134 -10.10 18.83 5.91
N GLU A 135 -11.31 19.38 6.16
CA GLU A 135 -11.93 19.31 7.48
C GLU A 135 -12.22 17.87 7.93
N ASN A 136 -12.72 17.04 7.03
CA ASN A 136 -13.02 15.64 7.32
C ASN A 136 -11.76 14.82 7.54
N LEU A 137 -10.73 15.02 6.72
CA LEU A 137 -9.43 14.38 6.92
C LEU A 137 -8.78 14.76 8.26
N SER A 138 -8.84 16.04 8.63
CA SER A 138 -8.31 16.50 9.93
C SER A 138 -8.98 15.81 11.12
N LYS A 139 -10.30 15.56 11.05
CA LYS A 139 -11.02 14.80 12.09
C LYS A 139 -10.55 13.36 12.17
N VAL A 140 -10.39 12.69 11.02
CA VAL A 140 -9.92 11.30 10.98
C VAL A 140 -8.46 11.19 11.47
N VAL A 141 -7.58 12.11 11.03
CA VAL A 141 -6.18 12.14 11.48
C VAL A 141 -6.08 12.34 12.99
N LYS A 142 -6.92 13.20 13.55
CA LYS A 142 -6.97 13.42 15.01
C LYS A 142 -7.43 12.16 15.74
N SER A 143 -8.51 11.54 15.30
CA SER A 143 -9.02 10.28 15.89
C SER A 143 -7.98 9.16 15.83
N VAL A 144 -7.36 8.94 14.67
CA VAL A 144 -6.29 7.93 14.51
C VAL A 144 -5.09 8.27 15.38
N GLY A 145 -4.75 9.58 15.52
CA GLY A 145 -3.64 10.03 16.35
C GLY A 145 -3.79 9.68 17.84
N GLU A 146 -5.04 9.64 18.34
CA GLU A 146 -5.35 9.27 19.73
C GLU A 146 -5.13 7.76 19.98
N ASP A 147 -5.25 6.92 18.96
CA ASP A 147 -5.12 5.47 19.02
C ASP A 147 -3.70 4.96 18.69
N LEU A 148 -2.76 5.86 18.34
CA LEU A 148 -1.42 5.47 17.94
C LEU A 148 -0.59 4.97 19.13
N PRO A 149 0.24 3.92 18.91
CA PRO A 149 1.22 3.47 19.89
C PRO A 149 2.23 4.57 20.24
N VAL A 150 2.74 4.54 21.45
CA VAL A 150 3.78 5.47 21.91
C VAL A 150 5.01 5.40 21.00
N GLY A 151 5.45 6.53 20.51
CA GLY A 151 6.61 6.66 19.62
C GLY A 151 6.26 6.87 18.15
N LEU A 152 4.99 6.80 17.76
CA LEU A 152 4.52 7.20 16.44
C LEU A 152 3.84 8.57 16.49
N GLU A 153 4.16 9.42 15.53
CA GLU A 153 3.56 10.75 15.38
C GLU A 153 3.03 10.91 13.95
N ILE A 154 1.84 11.49 13.82
CA ILE A 154 1.32 11.91 12.52
C ILE A 154 1.62 13.40 12.35
N LYS A 155 2.27 13.77 11.24
CA LYS A 155 2.53 15.16 10.88
C LYS A 155 1.99 15.43 9.49
N GLN A 156 1.33 16.57 9.33
CA GLN A 156 0.86 17.05 8.04
C GLN A 156 2.04 17.64 7.26
N VAL A 157 2.27 17.13 6.05
CA VAL A 157 3.37 17.55 5.18
C VAL A 157 2.89 18.56 4.15
N SER A 158 1.66 18.41 3.66
CA SER A 158 1.04 19.29 2.68
C SER A 158 -0.40 19.55 3.05
N ASP A 159 -0.82 20.82 2.94
CA ASP A 159 -2.19 21.29 3.25
C ASP A 159 -2.77 22.07 2.07
N GLN A 160 -3.17 21.35 1.03
CA GLN A 160 -3.79 21.97 -0.13
C GLN A 160 -5.11 22.70 0.20
N PRO A 161 -5.98 22.19 1.10
CA PRO A 161 -7.16 22.92 1.57
C PRO A 161 -6.85 24.31 2.13
N ALA A 162 -5.80 24.45 2.93
CA ALA A 162 -5.39 25.75 3.48
C ALA A 162 -4.96 26.71 2.37
N VAL A 163 -4.13 26.25 1.43
CA VAL A 163 -3.68 27.07 0.28
C VAL A 163 -4.87 27.58 -0.55
N VAL A 164 -5.82 26.72 -0.81
CA VAL A 164 -7.04 27.10 -1.58
C VAL A 164 -7.89 28.08 -0.79
N LYS A 165 -8.06 27.88 0.50
CA LYS A 165 -8.81 28.81 1.38
C LYS A 165 -8.20 30.19 1.40
N ASP A 166 -6.88 30.30 1.54
CA ASP A 166 -6.17 31.57 1.54
C ASP A 166 -6.30 32.28 0.19
N SER A 167 -6.13 31.53 -0.92
CA SER A 167 -6.30 32.08 -2.29
C SER A 167 -7.70 32.63 -2.55
N ILE A 168 -8.74 31.91 -2.07
CA ILE A 168 -10.14 32.39 -2.17
C ILE A 168 -10.35 33.64 -1.33
N SER A 169 -9.80 33.68 -0.11
CA SER A 169 -9.89 34.82 0.78
C SER A 169 -9.29 36.08 0.18
N ASP A 170 -8.09 35.96 -0.40
CA ASP A 170 -7.39 37.05 -1.07
C ASP A 170 -8.17 37.57 -2.29
N PHE A 171 -8.69 36.64 -3.09
CA PHE A 171 -9.51 37.00 -4.25
C PHE A 171 -10.78 37.77 -3.84
N VAL A 172 -11.51 37.27 -2.84
CA VAL A 172 -12.74 37.93 -2.33
C VAL A 172 -12.40 39.28 -1.71
N GLY A 173 -11.25 39.38 -1.00
CA GLY A 173 -10.76 40.65 -0.46
C GLY A 173 -10.54 41.70 -1.55
N THR A 174 -9.79 41.34 -2.59
CA THR A 174 -9.51 42.22 -3.75
C THR A 174 -10.77 42.60 -4.49
N LEU A 175 -11.70 41.65 -4.70
CA LEU A 175 -13.00 41.94 -5.34
C LEU A 175 -13.82 42.94 -4.54
N ARG A 176 -13.86 42.79 -3.21
CA ARG A 176 -14.54 43.72 -2.31
C ARG A 176 -13.97 45.13 -2.40
N GLU A 177 -12.63 45.26 -2.38
CA GLU A 177 -11.98 46.55 -2.54
C GLU A 177 -12.30 47.20 -3.89
N ALA A 178 -12.26 46.46 -4.98
CA ALA A 178 -12.63 46.95 -6.30
C ALA A 178 -14.07 47.43 -6.35
N ILE A 179 -15.02 46.70 -5.77
CA ILE A 179 -16.43 47.11 -5.69
C ILE A 179 -16.57 48.42 -4.90
N ILE A 180 -15.91 48.53 -3.75
CA ILE A 180 -15.93 49.76 -2.93
C ILE A 180 -15.41 50.95 -3.73
N ILE A 181 -14.30 50.81 -4.42
CA ILE A 181 -13.71 51.88 -5.24
C ILE A 181 -14.70 52.33 -6.34
N VAL A 182 -15.30 51.38 -7.06
CA VAL A 182 -16.30 51.67 -8.12
C VAL A 182 -17.53 52.37 -7.56
N LEU A 183 -18.00 51.97 -6.40
CA LEU A 183 -19.14 52.64 -5.74
C LEU A 183 -18.81 54.07 -5.34
N ILE A 184 -17.62 54.32 -4.75
CA ILE A 184 -17.17 55.63 -4.38
C ILE A 184 -17.10 56.55 -5.61
N VAL A 185 -16.48 56.07 -6.68
CA VAL A 185 -16.34 56.86 -7.93
C VAL A 185 -17.70 57.11 -8.61
N SER A 186 -18.63 56.18 -8.49
CA SER A 186 -19.98 56.28 -9.06
C SER A 186 -20.88 57.27 -8.31
N PHE A 187 -20.59 57.51 -7.01
CA PHE A 187 -21.38 58.44 -6.18
C PHE A 187 -20.78 59.85 -6.14
N LEU A 188 -19.61 60.06 -6.69
CA LEU A 188 -18.96 61.37 -6.78
C LEU A 188 -19.28 62.06 -8.11
#